data_a6e618449722c2a59feda8f9a03c0a9e
#
_entry.id   a6e618449722c2a59feda8f9a03c0a9e
#
_cell.length_a   1.000
_cell.length_b   1.000
_cell.length_c   1.000
_cell.angle_alpha   90.00
_cell.angle_beta   90.00
_cell.angle_gamma   90.00
#
_symmetry.space_group_name_H-M   'P 1'
#
loop_
_entity.id
_entity.type
_entity.pdbx_description
1 polymer ?
#
loop_
_entity_poly.entity_id
_entity_poly.type
_entity_poly.pdbx_seq_one_letter_code
_entity_poly.pdbx_strand_id
1 'polypeptide(L)'
;FLKKPIDTFYQRRLQVRFEAVEEDDTDNENFDLNGLDRWRLDNELIQEGVVKAASEEELHERLEATLDRMARRGDLGMGVTEHRLRTELAGRLPDLFQRYRGALTEWPEAVAEPLPFECRYSDSTGAVEVVDLIDNLRCNPSGQLCRLVIANAGLLTGSGYSKKVRYANLLRDWLIHLAGQLSGQPFETVILGKEEGRKFHFPVMAPEQAQKHFEAILGRWMEATTRTLPIHCEAGFAWITSFYGGKKFIGDHERAISEAEQAYSTALDRDTGYLLGAFESPEALMASGEFEALLHQLYVPLWEAEQGKSAAEQIGSME
;
A
#
# COMPACT_ATOMS: atom_id res chain seq x y z
N PHE A 1 0.39 3.27 -11.45
CA PHE A 1 -0.72 2.65 -12.16
C PHE A 1 -1.71 1.99 -11.21
N LEU A 2 -1.39 0.89 -10.54
CA LEU A 2 -2.32 0.09 -9.72
C LEU A 2 -3.15 0.90 -8.71
N LYS A 3 -2.59 1.96 -8.13
CA LYS A 3 -3.30 2.82 -7.17
C LYS A 3 -4.28 3.78 -7.84
N LYS A 4 -3.94 4.25 -9.06
CA LYS A 4 -4.70 5.23 -9.83
C LYS A 4 -4.70 4.86 -11.33
N PRO A 5 -5.41 3.79 -11.71
CA PRO A 5 -5.35 3.28 -13.08
C PRO A 5 -5.90 4.25 -14.13
N ILE A 6 -6.97 4.98 -13.80
CA ILE A 6 -7.61 5.96 -14.70
C ILE A 6 -6.67 7.15 -14.97
N ASP A 7 -6.02 7.68 -13.93
CA ASP A 7 -5.09 8.81 -14.07
C ASP A 7 -3.94 8.49 -15.05
N THR A 8 -3.57 7.20 -15.17
CA THR A 8 -2.47 6.75 -16.03
C THR A 8 -2.70 7.13 -17.49
N PHE A 9 -3.92 6.93 -18.00
CA PHE A 9 -4.27 7.31 -19.37
C PHE A 9 -4.17 8.83 -19.60
N TYR A 10 -4.75 9.61 -18.71
CA TYR A 10 -4.72 11.08 -18.82
C TYR A 10 -3.29 11.63 -18.75
N GLN A 11 -2.51 11.18 -17.76
CA GLN A 11 -1.17 11.69 -17.51
C GLN A 11 -0.15 11.19 -18.54
N ARG A 12 -0.20 9.91 -18.94
CA ARG A 12 0.80 9.32 -19.85
C ARG A 12 0.45 9.51 -21.31
N ARG A 13 -0.82 9.34 -21.70
CA ARG A 13 -1.25 9.44 -23.10
C ARG A 13 -1.65 10.85 -23.50
N LEU A 14 -2.53 11.45 -22.72
CA LEU A 14 -3.05 12.78 -23.03
C LEU A 14 -2.18 13.93 -22.50
N GLN A 15 -1.26 13.63 -21.60
CA GLN A 15 -0.42 14.60 -20.89
C GLN A 15 -1.22 15.70 -20.18
N VAL A 16 -2.47 15.37 -19.80
CA VAL A 16 -3.37 16.24 -19.06
C VAL A 16 -3.16 16.03 -17.57
N ARG A 17 -3.01 17.14 -16.85
CA ARG A 17 -3.06 17.17 -15.40
C ARG A 17 -4.20 18.10 -14.99
N PHE A 18 -5.17 17.56 -14.29
CA PHE A 18 -6.19 18.37 -13.62
C PHE A 18 -5.56 18.94 -12.34
N GLU A 19 -5.60 20.25 -12.21
CA GLU A 19 -5.18 20.91 -10.98
C GLU A 19 -6.23 20.59 -9.90
N ALA A 20 -5.76 20.17 -8.71
CA ALA A 20 -6.62 20.19 -7.56
C ALA A 20 -7.11 21.63 -7.37
N VAL A 21 -8.41 21.82 -7.23
CA VAL A 21 -8.93 23.10 -6.75
C VAL A 21 -8.32 23.24 -5.36
N GLU A 22 -7.30 24.10 -5.22
CA GLU A 22 -6.85 24.55 -3.91
C GLU A 22 -8.07 25.20 -3.30
N GLU A 23 -8.72 24.54 -2.34
CA GLU A 23 -9.58 25.28 -1.43
C GLU A 23 -8.66 26.34 -0.83
N ASP A 24 -8.99 27.60 -1.12
CA ASP A 24 -8.31 28.77 -0.56
C ASP A 24 -8.23 28.54 0.95
N ASP A 25 -7.06 28.12 1.38
CA ASP A 25 -6.74 27.92 2.80
C ASP A 25 -6.79 29.31 3.40
N THR A 26 -8.02 29.72 3.75
CA THR A 26 -8.23 30.96 4.50
C THR A 26 -7.28 30.92 5.67
N ASP A 27 -6.59 31.98 5.91
CA ASP A 27 -5.59 32.40 6.93
C ASP A 27 -5.82 31.88 8.37
N ASN A 28 -6.27 30.64 8.52
CA ASN A 28 -6.34 29.91 9.77
C ASN A 28 -5.01 29.18 9.95
N GLU A 29 -4.24 29.58 10.93
CA GLU A 29 -3.14 28.78 11.46
C GLU A 29 -3.66 27.37 11.71
N ASN A 30 -3.36 26.46 10.80
CA ASN A 30 -3.76 25.06 10.91
C ASN A 30 -2.97 24.45 12.08
N PHE A 31 -3.59 24.38 13.26
CA PHE A 31 -3.02 23.78 14.47
C PHE A 31 -2.83 22.25 14.34
N ASP A 32 -3.28 21.64 13.24
CA ASP A 32 -3.09 20.23 12.92
C ASP A 32 -2.17 20.07 11.71
N LEU A 33 -1.26 19.10 11.81
CA LEU A 33 -0.37 18.72 10.71
C LEU A 33 -1.20 18.19 9.52
N ASN A 34 -0.93 18.70 8.32
CA ASN A 34 -1.47 18.11 7.11
C ASN A 34 -0.91 16.67 6.91
N GLY A 35 -1.54 15.89 6.03
CA GLY A 35 -1.19 14.49 5.84
C GLY A 35 0.26 14.26 5.39
N LEU A 36 0.83 15.18 4.59
CA LEU A 36 2.18 15.08 4.07
C LEU A 36 3.23 15.42 5.15
N ASP A 37 3.00 16.49 5.92
CA ASP A 37 3.90 16.86 7.01
C ASP A 37 3.90 15.79 8.09
N ARG A 38 2.74 15.27 8.46
CA ARG A 38 2.65 14.15 9.39
C ARG A 38 3.42 12.94 8.90
N TRP A 39 3.29 12.57 7.62
CA TRP A 39 4.04 11.47 7.03
C TRP A 39 5.55 11.70 7.12
N ARG A 40 6.02 12.92 6.85
CA ARG A 40 7.44 13.30 6.93
C ARG A 40 7.99 13.15 8.34
N LEU A 41 7.26 13.65 9.35
CA LEU A 41 7.67 13.56 10.74
C LEU A 41 7.65 12.12 11.27
N ASP A 42 6.59 11.37 10.98
CA ASP A 42 6.52 9.94 11.29
C ASP A 42 7.72 9.18 10.68
N ASN A 43 8.06 9.46 9.42
CA ASN A 43 9.18 8.81 8.74
C ASN A 43 10.53 9.13 9.40
N GLU A 44 10.77 10.39 9.75
CA GLU A 44 12.00 10.80 10.45
C GLU A 44 12.12 10.09 11.80
N LEU A 45 11.04 10.02 12.58
CA LEU A 45 11.03 9.32 13.88
C LEU A 45 11.26 7.81 13.74
N ILE A 46 10.67 7.17 12.72
CA ILE A 46 10.89 5.75 12.44
C ILE A 46 12.35 5.50 12.07
N GLN A 47 12.92 6.29 11.16
CA GLN A 47 14.29 6.08 10.68
C GLN A 47 15.34 6.41 11.73
N GLU A 48 15.19 7.51 12.46
CA GLU A 48 16.16 7.95 13.45
C GLU A 48 16.01 7.25 14.81
N GLY A 49 14.77 6.89 15.17
CA GLY A 49 14.45 6.17 16.42
C GLY A 49 14.41 4.67 16.22
N VAL A 50 13.31 4.15 15.62
CA VAL A 50 13.00 2.71 15.61
C VAL A 50 14.08 1.88 14.89
N VAL A 51 14.55 2.34 13.71
CA VAL A 51 15.50 1.57 12.90
C VAL A 51 16.91 1.58 13.51
N LYS A 52 17.34 2.72 14.10
CA LYS A 52 18.71 2.89 14.59
C LYS A 52 18.91 2.48 16.06
N ALA A 53 17.85 2.40 16.85
CA ALA A 53 17.99 2.07 18.27
C ALA A 53 18.33 0.58 18.48
N ALA A 54 19.24 0.28 19.38
CA ALA A 54 19.60 -1.07 19.78
C ALA A 54 18.84 -1.54 21.04
N SER A 55 18.37 -0.61 21.89
CA SER A 55 17.61 -0.87 23.11
C SER A 55 16.43 0.10 23.27
N GLU A 56 15.54 -0.17 24.24
CA GLU A 56 14.43 0.74 24.56
C GLU A 56 14.92 2.08 25.13
N GLU A 57 15.98 2.07 25.91
CA GLU A 57 16.61 3.29 26.46
C GLU A 57 17.13 4.15 25.31
N GLU A 58 17.87 3.54 24.38
CA GLU A 58 18.36 4.25 23.20
C GLU A 58 17.23 4.75 22.29
N LEU A 59 16.14 3.97 22.15
CA LEU A 59 14.95 4.42 21.43
C LEU A 59 14.41 5.71 22.04
N HIS A 60 14.23 5.74 23.37
CA HIS A 60 13.70 6.91 24.06
C HIS A 60 14.60 8.15 23.86
N GLU A 61 15.92 8.00 24.05
CA GLU A 61 16.88 9.08 23.83
C GLU A 61 16.84 9.63 22.40
N ARG A 62 16.80 8.74 21.41
CA ARG A 62 16.75 9.10 19.99
C ARG A 62 15.44 9.79 19.61
N LEU A 63 14.31 9.32 20.14
CA LEU A 63 13.01 9.93 19.89
C LEU A 63 12.95 11.35 20.47
N GLU A 64 13.38 11.54 21.72
CA GLU A 64 13.43 12.87 22.34
C GLU A 64 14.36 13.82 21.58
N ALA A 65 15.56 13.37 21.22
CA ALA A 65 16.49 14.17 20.43
C ALA A 65 15.93 14.56 19.05
N THR A 66 15.16 13.67 18.43
CA THR A 66 14.54 13.92 17.12
C THR A 66 13.36 14.89 17.25
N LEU A 67 12.50 14.71 18.25
CA LEU A 67 11.40 15.62 18.55
C LEU A 67 11.90 17.02 18.91
N ASP A 68 13.01 17.13 19.64
CA ASP A 68 13.65 18.41 19.93
C ASP A 68 14.19 19.10 18.67
N ARG A 69 14.71 18.35 17.70
CA ARG A 69 15.11 18.91 16.40
C ARG A 69 13.90 19.43 15.64
N MET A 70 12.80 18.67 15.60
CA MET A 70 11.54 19.05 14.98
C MET A 70 10.95 20.32 15.60
N ALA A 71 10.94 20.40 16.94
CA ALA A 71 10.48 21.59 17.65
C ALA A 71 11.31 22.83 17.32
N ARG A 72 12.66 22.69 17.30
CA ARG A 72 13.54 23.82 16.91
C ARG A 72 13.37 24.27 15.45
N ARG A 73 12.91 23.39 14.55
CA ARG A 73 12.55 23.74 13.17
C ARG A 73 11.15 24.36 13.05
N GLY A 74 10.35 24.35 14.12
CA GLY A 74 8.96 24.82 14.12
C GLY A 74 7.95 23.81 13.58
N ASP A 75 8.35 22.55 13.32
CA ASP A 75 7.50 21.51 12.75
C ASP A 75 6.37 21.06 13.69
N LEU A 76 6.46 21.30 14.99
CA LEU A 76 5.51 20.81 16.01
C LEU A 76 4.58 21.90 16.56
N GLY A 77 4.68 23.14 16.04
CA GLY A 77 3.98 24.27 16.64
C GLY A 77 4.58 24.66 18.00
N MET A 78 3.82 25.35 18.86
CA MET A 78 4.29 25.84 20.15
C MET A 78 3.32 25.49 21.29
N GLY A 79 3.87 25.37 22.51
CA GLY A 79 3.12 25.23 23.74
C GLY A 79 2.30 23.94 23.84
N VAL A 80 0.99 24.05 24.02
CA VAL A 80 0.09 22.89 24.17
C VAL A 80 0.05 22.03 22.92
N THR A 81 0.11 22.63 21.74
CA THR A 81 0.11 21.92 20.45
C THR A 81 1.37 21.07 20.30
N GLU A 82 2.54 21.63 20.62
CA GLU A 82 3.79 20.88 20.62
C GLU A 82 3.72 19.65 21.54
N HIS A 83 3.28 19.85 22.79
CA HIS A 83 3.18 18.74 23.75
C HIS A 83 2.24 17.64 23.27
N ARG A 84 1.07 18.01 22.70
CA ARG A 84 0.12 17.06 22.13
C ARG A 84 0.74 16.26 20.97
N LEU A 85 1.39 16.95 20.03
CA LEU A 85 2.00 16.31 18.86
C LEU A 85 3.17 15.40 19.26
N ARG A 86 4.02 15.79 20.20
CA ARG A 86 5.08 14.92 20.74
C ARG A 86 4.51 13.62 21.29
N THR A 87 3.48 13.71 22.11
CA THR A 87 2.83 12.54 22.71
C THR A 87 2.21 11.63 21.64
N GLU A 88 1.53 12.23 20.66
CA GLU A 88 0.84 11.50 19.61
C GLU A 88 1.81 10.80 18.64
N LEU A 89 2.88 11.49 18.21
CA LEU A 89 3.89 10.96 17.31
C LEU A 89 4.72 9.86 17.96
N ALA A 90 5.15 10.04 19.21
CA ALA A 90 5.99 9.08 19.91
C ALA A 90 5.21 7.86 20.44
N GLY A 91 3.93 8.01 20.77
CA GLY A 91 3.18 7.04 21.57
C GLY A 91 3.04 5.63 20.96
N ARG A 92 3.18 5.50 19.64
CA ARG A 92 3.06 4.21 18.92
C ARG A 92 4.40 3.56 18.62
N LEU A 93 5.49 4.28 18.76
CA LEU A 93 6.81 3.83 18.34
C LEU A 93 7.42 2.74 19.22
N PRO A 94 7.16 2.67 20.53
CA PRO A 94 7.64 1.56 21.36
C PRO A 94 7.10 0.19 20.91
N ASP A 95 5.80 0.06 20.58
CA ASP A 95 5.23 -1.18 20.04
C ASP A 95 5.84 -1.54 18.68
N LEU A 96 5.98 -0.56 17.80
CA LEU A 96 6.62 -0.75 16.49
C LEU A 96 8.07 -1.21 16.65
N PHE A 97 8.82 -0.62 17.60
CA PHE A 97 10.20 -1.01 17.92
C PHE A 97 10.28 -2.46 18.39
N GLN A 98 9.43 -2.89 19.31
CA GLN A 98 9.40 -4.29 19.76
C GLN A 98 9.11 -5.26 18.62
N ARG A 99 8.15 -4.96 17.76
CA ARG A 99 7.85 -5.78 16.58
C ARG A 99 9.01 -5.81 15.58
N TYR A 100 9.67 -4.68 15.38
CA TYR A 100 10.85 -4.60 14.53
C TYR A 100 12.03 -5.40 15.10
N ARG A 101 12.31 -5.27 16.40
CA ARG A 101 13.33 -6.08 17.09
C ARG A 101 13.02 -7.58 17.04
N GLY A 102 11.76 -7.96 17.19
CA GLY A 102 11.32 -9.34 17.00
C GLY A 102 11.61 -9.86 15.59
N ALA A 103 11.31 -9.07 14.55
CA ALA A 103 11.63 -9.42 13.17
C ALA A 103 13.15 -9.50 12.93
N LEU A 104 13.96 -8.63 13.57
CA LEU A 104 15.42 -8.71 13.48
C LEU A 104 16.00 -9.95 14.18
N THR A 105 15.32 -10.52 15.14
CA THR A 105 15.72 -11.79 15.77
C THR A 105 15.52 -12.97 14.79
N GLU A 106 14.46 -12.92 14.01
CA GLU A 106 14.17 -13.90 12.97
C GLU A 106 15.09 -13.72 11.73
N TRP A 107 15.35 -12.46 11.36
CA TRP A 107 16.13 -12.04 10.19
C TRP A 107 17.30 -11.14 10.59
N PRO A 108 18.34 -11.69 11.27
CA PRO A 108 19.38 -10.88 11.91
C PRO A 108 20.34 -10.18 10.94
N GLU A 109 20.65 -10.80 9.79
CA GLU A 109 21.70 -10.31 8.90
C GLU A 109 21.12 -9.40 7.81
N ALA A 110 21.62 -8.16 7.73
CA ALA A 110 21.26 -7.25 6.64
C ALA A 110 22.06 -7.62 5.39
N VAL A 111 21.39 -7.72 4.25
CA VAL A 111 22.04 -7.86 2.94
C VAL A 111 22.49 -6.48 2.49
N ALA A 112 23.81 -6.30 2.34
CA ALA A 112 24.40 -4.98 2.07
C ALA A 112 24.13 -4.48 0.65
N GLU A 113 24.10 -5.39 -0.34
CA GLU A 113 23.90 -5.04 -1.74
C GLU A 113 22.43 -5.24 -2.14
N PRO A 114 21.79 -4.23 -2.75
CA PRO A 114 20.45 -4.40 -3.29
C PRO A 114 20.42 -5.48 -4.37
N LEU A 115 19.35 -6.25 -4.44
CA LEU A 115 19.15 -7.29 -5.43
C LEU A 115 18.72 -6.66 -6.76
N PRO A 116 19.49 -6.80 -7.86
CA PRO A 116 19.07 -6.27 -9.15
C PRO A 116 17.89 -7.08 -9.71
N PHE A 117 16.95 -6.39 -10.30
CA PHE A 117 15.81 -6.96 -10.99
C PHE A 117 15.68 -6.37 -12.38
N GLU A 118 15.54 -7.23 -13.38
CA GLU A 118 15.27 -6.87 -14.76
C GLU A 118 14.24 -7.84 -15.34
N CYS A 119 13.19 -7.29 -15.93
CA CYS A 119 12.15 -8.06 -16.59
C CYS A 119 11.70 -7.35 -17.87
N ARG A 120 11.52 -8.10 -18.94
CA ARG A 120 11.01 -7.60 -20.21
C ARG A 120 9.70 -8.29 -20.54
N TYR A 121 8.67 -7.50 -20.78
CA TYR A 121 7.36 -7.94 -21.24
C TYR A 121 7.08 -7.35 -22.63
N SER A 122 6.46 -8.14 -23.51
CA SER A 122 6.04 -7.68 -24.85
C SER A 122 4.77 -8.36 -25.27
N ASP A 123 3.91 -7.60 -25.92
CA ASP A 123 2.68 -8.08 -26.58
C ASP A 123 2.54 -7.45 -27.97
N SER A 124 1.35 -7.59 -28.59
CA SER A 124 1.06 -7.04 -29.91
C SER A 124 1.07 -5.50 -29.97
N THR A 125 1.02 -4.83 -28.83
CA THR A 125 0.98 -3.35 -28.73
C THR A 125 2.36 -2.74 -28.53
N GLY A 126 3.34 -3.51 -28.03
CA GLY A 126 4.69 -3.02 -27.80
C GLY A 126 5.49 -3.87 -26.80
N ALA A 127 6.54 -3.27 -26.27
CA ALA A 127 7.38 -3.89 -25.25
C ALA A 127 7.67 -2.89 -24.11
N VAL A 128 7.77 -3.42 -22.90
CA VAL A 128 8.19 -2.68 -21.70
C VAL A 128 9.32 -3.44 -21.00
N GLU A 129 10.29 -2.69 -20.54
CA GLU A 129 11.38 -3.18 -19.71
C GLU A 129 11.27 -2.55 -18.33
N VAL A 130 11.36 -3.38 -17.29
CA VAL A 130 11.34 -2.95 -15.90
C VAL A 130 12.70 -3.27 -15.30
N VAL A 131 13.40 -2.24 -14.84
CA VAL A 131 14.69 -2.35 -14.16
C VAL A 131 14.59 -1.69 -12.81
N ASP A 132 14.98 -2.38 -11.74
CA ASP A 132 14.94 -1.85 -10.38
C ASP A 132 16.02 -2.51 -9.51
N LEU A 133 16.22 -1.93 -8.32
CA LEU A 133 17.08 -2.46 -7.26
C LEU A 133 16.23 -2.70 -6.03
N ILE A 134 16.13 -3.96 -5.60
CA ILE A 134 15.33 -4.36 -4.44
C ILE A 134 16.18 -4.26 -3.18
N ASP A 135 15.77 -3.38 -2.30
CA ASP A 135 16.42 -3.06 -1.02
C ASP A 135 15.72 -3.69 0.20
N ASN A 136 16.25 -3.39 1.39
CA ASN A 136 15.73 -3.84 2.69
C ASN A 136 15.68 -5.36 2.85
N LEU A 137 16.60 -6.06 2.18
CA LEU A 137 16.74 -7.51 2.29
C LEU A 137 17.53 -7.88 3.55
N ARG A 138 17.09 -8.95 4.18
CA ARG A 138 17.72 -9.57 5.33
C ARG A 138 17.78 -11.08 5.13
N CYS A 139 18.72 -11.71 5.83
CA CYS A 139 18.93 -13.13 5.78
C CYS A 139 18.74 -13.75 7.16
N ASN A 140 18.14 -14.93 7.21
CA ASN A 140 18.11 -15.74 8.43
C ASN A 140 19.30 -16.70 8.48
N PRO A 141 19.56 -17.36 9.63
CA PRO A 141 20.67 -18.30 9.76
C PRO A 141 20.63 -19.51 8.80
N SER A 142 19.47 -19.79 8.19
CA SER A 142 19.31 -20.85 7.19
C SER A 142 19.58 -20.38 5.75
N GLY A 143 19.97 -19.11 5.56
CA GLY A 143 20.23 -18.53 4.24
C GLY A 143 18.98 -18.10 3.46
N GLN A 144 17.78 -18.13 4.08
CA GLN A 144 16.56 -17.64 3.45
C GLN A 144 16.53 -16.12 3.51
N LEU A 145 15.94 -15.50 2.48
CA LEU A 145 15.83 -14.05 2.38
C LEU A 145 14.43 -13.56 2.77
N CYS A 146 14.41 -12.39 3.39
CA CYS A 146 13.19 -11.64 3.70
C CYS A 146 13.40 -10.16 3.37
N ARG A 147 12.43 -9.55 2.71
CA ARG A 147 12.35 -8.09 2.61
C ARG A 147 11.57 -7.57 3.80
N LEU A 148 12.25 -6.89 4.73
CA LEU A 148 11.66 -6.34 5.95
C LEU A 148 11.41 -4.84 5.79
N VAL A 149 10.14 -4.44 5.83
CA VAL A 149 9.69 -3.07 5.59
C VAL A 149 8.92 -2.55 6.79
N ILE A 150 9.19 -1.32 7.19
CA ILE A 150 8.32 -0.55 8.08
C ILE A 150 7.49 0.40 7.21
N ALA A 151 6.18 0.17 7.16
CA ALA A 151 5.27 1.01 6.39
C ALA A 151 4.94 2.29 7.16
N ASN A 152 5.38 3.41 6.62
CA ASN A 152 5.01 4.73 7.16
C ASN A 152 3.58 5.15 6.75
N ALA A 153 3.05 4.66 5.62
CA ALA A 153 1.66 4.84 5.25
C ALA A 153 0.74 4.04 6.19
N GLY A 154 -0.39 4.61 6.60
CA GLY A 154 -1.39 3.89 7.38
C GLY A 154 -1.90 2.67 6.61
N LEU A 155 -1.73 1.47 7.16
CA LEU A 155 -2.18 0.22 6.54
C LEU A 155 -3.60 -0.18 6.96
N LEU A 156 -4.15 0.48 7.96
CA LEU A 156 -5.50 0.27 8.46
C LEU A 156 -6.32 1.56 8.41
N THR A 157 -7.63 1.42 8.29
CA THR A 157 -8.61 2.50 8.44
C THR A 157 -9.73 2.06 9.38
N GLY A 158 -10.45 3.02 9.96
CA GLY A 158 -11.47 2.73 10.97
C GLY A 158 -10.91 2.63 12.39
N SER A 159 -11.77 2.36 13.36
CA SER A 159 -11.42 2.26 14.78
C SER A 159 -11.97 0.98 15.41
N GLY A 160 -11.33 0.52 16.49
CA GLY A 160 -11.77 -0.65 17.24
C GLY A 160 -11.85 -1.92 16.40
N TYR A 161 -12.97 -2.61 16.46
CA TYR A 161 -13.23 -3.87 15.76
C TYR A 161 -13.56 -3.70 14.27
N SER A 162 -13.78 -2.47 13.78
CA SER A 162 -14.09 -2.17 12.38
C SER A 162 -12.87 -1.74 11.56
N LYS A 163 -11.68 -2.06 12.01
CA LYS A 163 -10.45 -1.78 11.25
C LYS A 163 -10.45 -2.56 9.94
N LYS A 164 -10.31 -1.85 8.82
CA LYS A 164 -10.20 -2.41 7.45
C LYS A 164 -8.79 -2.20 6.92
N VAL A 165 -8.30 -3.12 6.11
CA VAL A 165 -6.99 -3.02 5.45
C VAL A 165 -7.07 -2.00 4.31
N ARG A 166 -6.07 -1.12 4.24
CA ARG A 166 -5.86 -0.20 3.11
C ARG A 166 -4.96 -0.86 2.07
N TYR A 167 -5.50 -1.76 1.28
CA TYR A 167 -4.76 -2.51 0.26
C TYR A 167 -4.02 -1.62 -0.74
N ALA A 168 -4.55 -0.43 -1.06
CA ALA A 168 -3.87 0.56 -1.89
C ALA A 168 -2.46 0.91 -1.41
N ASN A 169 -2.20 0.81 -0.10
CA ASN A 169 -0.89 1.08 0.48
C ASN A 169 0.04 -0.15 0.52
N LEU A 170 -0.47 -1.34 0.18
CA LEU A 170 0.32 -2.58 0.03
C LEU A 170 0.72 -2.85 -1.43
N LEU A 171 0.10 -2.19 -2.42
CA LEU A 171 0.31 -2.44 -3.85
C LEU A 171 1.77 -2.31 -4.30
N ARG A 172 2.51 -1.34 -3.74
CA ARG A 172 3.93 -1.17 -4.06
C ARG A 172 4.76 -2.36 -3.55
N ASP A 173 4.53 -2.75 -2.31
CA ASP A 173 5.28 -3.84 -1.70
C ASP A 173 4.91 -5.18 -2.32
N TRP A 174 3.67 -5.34 -2.76
CA TRP A 174 3.21 -6.47 -3.55
C TRP A 174 3.94 -6.57 -4.89
N LEU A 175 4.06 -5.47 -5.63
CA LEU A 175 4.77 -5.45 -6.91
C LEU A 175 6.26 -5.80 -6.74
N ILE A 176 6.91 -5.26 -5.69
CA ILE A 176 8.30 -5.59 -5.35
C ILE A 176 8.42 -7.05 -4.91
N HIS A 177 7.44 -7.59 -4.20
CA HIS A 177 7.40 -9.00 -3.83
C HIS A 177 7.35 -9.90 -5.05
N LEU A 178 6.47 -9.62 -6.03
CA LEU A 178 6.42 -10.35 -7.29
C LEU A 178 7.75 -10.28 -8.07
N ALA A 179 8.35 -9.09 -8.17
CA ALA A 179 9.66 -8.90 -8.78
C ALA A 179 10.74 -9.75 -8.10
N GLY A 180 10.70 -9.82 -6.77
CA GLY A 180 11.61 -10.66 -5.99
C GLY A 180 11.50 -12.15 -6.28
N GLN A 181 10.29 -12.66 -6.50
CA GLN A 181 10.12 -14.08 -6.88
C GLN A 181 10.75 -14.40 -8.24
N LEU A 182 10.89 -13.39 -9.11
CA LEU A 182 11.43 -13.50 -10.46
C LEU A 182 12.93 -13.19 -10.55
N SER A 183 13.54 -12.69 -9.49
CA SER A 183 14.96 -12.26 -9.46
C SER A 183 15.98 -13.41 -9.42
N GLY A 184 15.51 -14.65 -9.34
CA GLY A 184 16.36 -15.82 -9.12
C GLY A 184 16.79 -16.05 -7.65
N GLN A 185 16.47 -15.12 -6.76
CA GLN A 185 16.67 -15.20 -5.31
C GLN A 185 15.36 -14.85 -4.58
N PRO A 186 14.38 -15.77 -4.56
CA PRO A 186 13.08 -15.50 -3.98
C PRO A 186 13.17 -15.20 -2.49
N PHE A 187 12.32 -14.28 -2.02
CA PHE A 187 12.27 -13.86 -0.63
C PHE A 187 10.83 -13.71 -0.13
N GLU A 188 10.66 -13.84 1.18
CA GLU A 188 9.43 -13.42 1.84
C GLU A 188 9.38 -11.90 1.98
N THR A 189 8.19 -11.32 2.07
CA THR A 189 8.04 -9.90 2.41
C THR A 189 7.28 -9.76 3.72
N VAL A 190 7.90 -9.09 4.67
CA VAL A 190 7.32 -8.74 5.96
C VAL A 190 7.16 -7.23 6.05
N ILE A 191 5.93 -6.77 6.26
CA ILE A 191 5.60 -5.36 6.37
C ILE A 191 5.04 -5.10 7.76
N LEU A 192 5.73 -4.27 8.53
CA LEU A 192 5.29 -3.80 9.84
C LEU A 192 4.54 -2.50 9.68
N GLY A 193 3.24 -2.50 9.97
CA GLY A 193 2.44 -1.28 10.00
C GLY A 193 2.76 -0.44 11.25
N LYS A 194 2.61 0.87 11.15
CA LYS A 194 2.74 1.76 12.31
C LYS A 194 1.59 1.63 13.32
N GLU A 195 0.48 0.98 12.91
CA GLU A 195 -0.62 0.65 13.80
C GLU A 195 -0.27 -0.54 14.69
N GLU A 196 -0.74 -0.51 15.93
CA GLU A 196 -0.46 -1.53 16.93
C GLU A 196 -0.78 -2.95 16.45
N GLY A 197 0.15 -3.87 16.69
CA GLY A 197 0.00 -5.30 16.46
C GLY A 197 -0.10 -5.73 15.00
N ARG A 198 -0.01 -4.85 14.01
CA ARG A 198 -0.22 -5.24 12.60
C ARG A 198 1.08 -5.59 11.88
N LYS A 199 1.14 -6.85 11.41
CA LYS A 199 2.18 -7.42 10.54
C LYS A 199 1.48 -7.99 9.30
N PHE A 200 1.96 -7.65 8.11
CA PHE A 200 1.58 -8.30 6.86
C PHE A 200 2.72 -9.19 6.40
N HIS A 201 2.38 -10.32 5.82
CA HIS A 201 3.36 -11.30 5.39
C HIS A 201 2.96 -11.86 4.02
N PHE A 202 3.87 -11.75 3.06
CA PHE A 202 3.76 -12.40 1.77
C PHE A 202 4.81 -13.53 1.72
N PRO A 203 4.40 -14.79 1.76
CA PRO A 203 5.31 -15.92 1.68
C PRO A 203 5.90 -16.05 0.28
N VAL A 204 7.01 -16.77 0.15
CA VAL A 204 7.57 -17.15 -1.15
C VAL A 204 6.50 -17.87 -1.97
N MET A 205 6.39 -17.51 -3.24
CA MET A 205 5.47 -18.16 -4.20
C MET A 205 6.25 -18.77 -5.37
N ALA A 206 5.56 -19.66 -6.12
CA ALA A 206 6.13 -20.25 -7.31
C ALA A 206 6.45 -19.17 -8.36
N PRO A 207 7.65 -19.21 -9.01
CA PRO A 207 8.04 -18.23 -10.00
C PRO A 207 7.03 -18.09 -11.16
N GLU A 208 6.42 -19.20 -11.59
CA GLU A 208 5.42 -19.20 -12.67
C GLU A 208 4.17 -18.44 -12.28
N GLN A 209 3.76 -18.54 -11.02
CA GLN A 209 2.63 -17.78 -10.49
C GLN A 209 2.96 -16.30 -10.37
N ALA A 210 4.14 -15.97 -9.86
CA ALA A 210 4.61 -14.59 -9.79
C ALA A 210 4.71 -13.96 -11.18
N GLN A 211 5.25 -14.69 -12.17
CA GLN A 211 5.35 -14.24 -13.55
C GLN A 211 3.98 -13.93 -14.12
N LYS A 212 3.01 -14.85 -13.98
CA LYS A 212 1.64 -14.63 -14.44
C LYS A 212 1.02 -13.35 -13.90
N HIS A 213 1.19 -13.09 -12.59
CA HIS A 213 0.66 -11.87 -11.95
C HIS A 213 1.41 -10.62 -12.42
N PHE A 214 2.73 -10.69 -12.51
CA PHE A 214 3.55 -9.57 -12.94
C PHE A 214 3.27 -9.18 -14.39
N GLU A 215 3.19 -10.15 -15.30
CA GLU A 215 2.84 -9.95 -16.71
C GLU A 215 1.43 -9.39 -16.88
N ALA A 216 0.45 -9.87 -16.09
CA ALA A 216 -0.90 -9.33 -16.10
C ALA A 216 -0.90 -7.84 -15.72
N ILE A 217 -0.12 -7.45 -14.70
CA ILE A 217 0.03 -6.03 -14.31
C ILE A 217 0.66 -5.21 -15.43
N LEU A 218 1.74 -5.72 -16.07
CA LEU A 218 2.42 -5.01 -17.16
C LEU A 218 1.53 -4.87 -18.40
N GLY A 219 0.82 -5.93 -18.80
CA GLY A 219 -0.11 -5.89 -19.94
C GLY A 219 -1.24 -4.87 -19.70
N ARG A 220 -1.83 -4.85 -18.50
CA ARG A 220 -2.86 -3.87 -18.16
C ARG A 220 -2.31 -2.45 -18.00
N TRP A 221 -1.08 -2.30 -17.54
CA TRP A 221 -0.42 -0.99 -17.55
C TRP A 221 -0.21 -0.46 -18.97
N MET A 222 0.26 -1.30 -19.91
CA MET A 222 0.40 -0.91 -21.32
C MET A 222 -0.95 -0.52 -21.92
N GLU A 223 -2.00 -1.32 -21.68
CA GLU A 223 -3.35 -1.01 -22.12
C GLU A 223 -3.87 0.30 -21.53
N ALA A 224 -3.62 0.56 -20.24
CA ALA A 224 -3.99 1.81 -19.57
C ALA A 224 -3.28 3.06 -20.14
N THR A 225 -2.20 2.89 -20.91
CA THR A 225 -1.58 3.98 -21.68
C THR A 225 -2.29 4.27 -22.99
N THR A 226 -3.23 3.42 -23.44
CA THR A 226 -3.94 3.56 -24.70
C THR A 226 -5.42 3.90 -24.53
N ARG A 227 -6.04 3.42 -23.45
CA ARG A 227 -7.44 3.70 -23.07
C ARG A 227 -7.61 3.78 -21.56
N THR A 228 -8.70 4.36 -21.11
CA THR A 228 -9.11 4.26 -19.70
C THR A 228 -9.60 2.83 -19.41
N LEU A 229 -9.07 2.23 -18.36
CA LEU A 229 -9.57 0.94 -17.88
C LEU A 229 -10.71 1.15 -16.90
N PRO A 230 -11.82 0.41 -17.01
CA PRO A 230 -12.97 0.52 -16.10
C PRO A 230 -12.66 -0.17 -14.77
N ILE A 231 -11.73 0.41 -14.00
CA ILE A 231 -11.29 -0.12 -12.71
C ILE A 231 -10.86 1.04 -11.80
N HIS A 232 -11.25 0.96 -10.54
CA HIS A 232 -10.84 1.88 -9.48
C HIS A 232 -10.35 1.11 -8.25
N CYS A 233 -9.23 1.52 -7.69
CA CYS A 233 -8.55 0.77 -6.62
C CYS A 233 -9.42 0.57 -5.37
N GLU A 234 -10.00 1.65 -4.83
CA GLU A 234 -10.82 1.57 -3.61
C GLU A 234 -12.14 0.82 -3.85
N ALA A 235 -12.81 1.07 -4.99
CA ALA A 235 -14.00 0.34 -5.38
C ALA A 235 -13.70 -1.16 -5.57
N GLY A 236 -12.58 -1.48 -6.21
CA GLY A 236 -12.14 -2.86 -6.41
C GLY A 236 -11.93 -3.62 -5.10
N PHE A 237 -11.21 -3.03 -4.15
CA PHE A 237 -11.02 -3.69 -2.85
C PHE A 237 -12.29 -3.68 -1.98
N ALA A 238 -13.21 -2.74 -2.14
CA ALA A 238 -14.53 -2.81 -1.52
C ALA A 238 -15.33 -4.02 -2.03
N TRP A 239 -15.34 -4.22 -3.35
CA TRP A 239 -15.95 -5.42 -3.96
C TRP A 239 -15.32 -6.71 -3.43
N ILE A 240 -13.98 -6.85 -3.53
CA ILE A 240 -13.23 -8.03 -3.13
C ILE A 240 -13.48 -8.39 -1.66
N THR A 241 -13.38 -7.42 -0.77
CA THR A 241 -13.56 -7.65 0.67
C THR A 241 -15.01 -7.95 1.03
N SER A 242 -15.98 -7.43 0.30
CA SER A 242 -17.40 -7.78 0.47
C SER A 242 -17.68 -9.19 -0.04
N PHE A 243 -17.19 -9.52 -1.23
CA PHE A 243 -17.48 -10.79 -1.90
C PHE A 243 -16.76 -11.98 -1.25
N TYR A 244 -15.46 -11.84 -0.92
CA TYR A 244 -14.65 -12.93 -0.37
C TYR A 244 -14.42 -12.84 1.14
N GLY A 245 -14.43 -11.65 1.73
CA GLY A 245 -14.01 -11.44 3.12
C GLY A 245 -15.11 -11.51 4.19
N GLY A 246 -16.36 -11.57 3.80
CA GLY A 246 -17.50 -11.56 4.72
C GLY A 246 -17.80 -12.92 5.33
N LYS A 247 -17.73 -13.07 6.67
CA LYS A 247 -18.09 -14.33 7.33
C LYS A 247 -19.54 -14.79 7.12
N LYS A 248 -20.45 -13.92 6.78
CA LYS A 248 -21.90 -14.18 6.74
C LYS A 248 -22.52 -14.06 5.32
N PHE A 249 -21.81 -13.43 4.39
CA PHE A 249 -22.33 -13.07 3.08
C PHE A 249 -21.27 -13.30 1.98
N ILE A 250 -20.45 -14.36 2.13
CA ILE A 250 -19.48 -14.73 1.09
C ILE A 250 -20.24 -15.10 -0.19
N GLY A 251 -19.79 -14.58 -1.33
CA GLY A 251 -20.40 -14.84 -2.63
C GLY A 251 -21.63 -13.99 -2.93
N ASP A 252 -22.01 -13.05 -2.07
CA ASP A 252 -23.12 -12.12 -2.33
C ASP A 252 -22.67 -11.03 -3.31
N HIS A 253 -22.96 -11.29 -4.59
CA HIS A 253 -22.56 -10.43 -5.70
C HIS A 253 -23.26 -9.07 -5.68
N GLU A 254 -24.56 -9.03 -5.37
CA GLU A 254 -25.33 -7.77 -5.35
C GLU A 254 -24.76 -6.83 -4.27
N ARG A 255 -24.46 -7.40 -3.11
CA ARG A 255 -23.83 -6.65 -2.03
C ARG A 255 -22.42 -6.17 -2.40
N ALA A 256 -21.61 -7.01 -3.05
CA ALA A 256 -20.26 -6.63 -3.47
C ALA A 256 -20.28 -5.47 -4.47
N ILE A 257 -21.20 -5.49 -5.41
CA ILE A 257 -21.45 -4.38 -6.35
C ILE A 257 -21.84 -3.12 -5.60
N SER A 258 -22.79 -3.18 -4.68
CA SER A 258 -23.23 -2.01 -3.89
C SER A 258 -22.10 -1.39 -3.07
N GLU A 259 -21.23 -2.18 -2.44
CA GLU A 259 -20.05 -1.68 -1.70
C GLU A 259 -19.04 -0.99 -2.65
N ALA A 260 -18.86 -1.55 -3.86
CA ALA A 260 -17.98 -0.94 -4.87
C ALA A 260 -18.54 0.38 -5.40
N GLU A 261 -19.84 0.43 -5.67
CA GLU A 261 -20.55 1.65 -6.11
C GLU A 261 -20.45 2.76 -5.08
N GLN A 262 -20.66 2.44 -3.81
CA GLN A 262 -20.52 3.41 -2.72
C GLN A 262 -19.07 3.92 -2.60
N ALA A 263 -18.09 3.03 -2.72
CA ALA A 263 -16.67 3.42 -2.66
C ALA A 263 -16.28 4.32 -3.85
N TYR A 264 -16.80 4.02 -5.05
CA TYR A 264 -16.55 4.83 -6.24
C TYR A 264 -17.24 6.20 -6.15
N SER A 265 -18.49 6.28 -5.70
CA SER A 265 -19.19 7.55 -5.46
C SER A 265 -18.42 8.44 -4.48
N THR A 266 -17.91 7.85 -3.39
CA THR A 266 -17.06 8.59 -2.43
C THR A 266 -15.75 9.09 -3.07
N ALA A 267 -15.21 8.35 -4.04
CA ALA A 267 -14.01 8.78 -4.77
C ALA A 267 -14.32 9.91 -5.76
N LEU A 268 -15.48 9.86 -6.44
CA LEU A 268 -15.94 10.92 -7.34
C LEU A 268 -16.14 12.26 -6.60
N ASP A 269 -16.65 12.25 -5.37
CA ASP A 269 -16.83 13.46 -4.55
C ASP A 269 -15.51 14.18 -4.23
N ARG A 270 -14.37 13.47 -4.36
CA ARG A 270 -13.01 13.98 -4.09
C ARG A 270 -12.16 14.08 -5.34
N ASP A 271 -12.75 13.81 -6.51
CA ASP A 271 -12.02 13.76 -7.76
C ASP A 271 -11.65 15.16 -8.26
N THR A 272 -10.47 15.25 -8.84
CA THR A 272 -9.96 16.45 -9.52
C THR A 272 -10.32 16.52 -11.01
N GLY A 273 -11.19 15.62 -11.49
CA GLY A 273 -11.66 15.57 -12.87
C GLY A 273 -11.27 14.32 -13.68
N TYR A 274 -10.34 13.49 -13.18
CA TYR A 274 -9.94 12.28 -13.88
C TYR A 274 -11.04 11.22 -13.93
N LEU A 275 -11.70 10.98 -12.80
CA LEU A 275 -12.78 9.99 -12.70
C LEU A 275 -14.02 10.45 -13.47
N LEU A 276 -14.45 11.69 -13.25
CA LEU A 276 -15.57 12.30 -13.95
C LEU A 276 -15.37 12.29 -15.47
N GLY A 277 -14.15 12.55 -15.94
CA GLY A 277 -13.84 12.53 -17.37
C GLY A 277 -13.80 11.14 -18.01
N ALA A 278 -13.61 10.09 -17.20
CA ALA A 278 -13.55 8.70 -17.68
C ALA A 278 -14.87 7.94 -17.46
N PHE A 279 -15.38 7.98 -16.23
CA PHE A 279 -16.58 7.24 -15.81
C PHE A 279 -17.33 8.10 -14.80
N GLU A 280 -18.32 8.85 -15.28
CA GLU A 280 -19.07 9.87 -14.51
C GLU A 280 -19.95 9.31 -13.38
N SER A 281 -20.15 8.00 -13.36
CA SER A 281 -20.95 7.33 -12.33
C SER A 281 -20.45 5.90 -12.07
N PRO A 282 -20.84 5.28 -10.93
CA PRO A 282 -20.55 3.87 -10.67
C PRO A 282 -21.07 2.93 -11.78
N GLU A 283 -22.27 3.20 -12.31
CA GLU A 283 -22.86 2.41 -13.39
C GLU A 283 -22.02 2.52 -14.67
N ALA A 284 -21.49 3.71 -14.99
CA ALA A 284 -20.59 3.92 -16.12
C ALA A 284 -19.29 3.14 -15.97
N LEU A 285 -18.72 3.06 -14.75
CA LEU A 285 -17.53 2.25 -14.47
C LEU A 285 -17.78 0.77 -14.71
N MET A 286 -18.96 0.25 -14.41
CA MET A 286 -19.31 -1.17 -14.49
C MET A 286 -19.96 -1.58 -15.82
N ALA A 287 -20.39 -0.61 -16.64
CA ALA A 287 -21.17 -0.85 -17.86
C ALA A 287 -20.48 -1.76 -18.90
N SER A 288 -19.14 -1.75 -18.96
CA SER A 288 -18.39 -2.59 -19.92
C SER A 288 -18.38 -4.08 -19.56
N GLY A 289 -18.70 -4.46 -18.32
CA GLY A 289 -18.55 -5.82 -17.81
C GLY A 289 -17.09 -6.25 -17.58
N GLU A 290 -16.09 -5.38 -17.82
CA GLU A 290 -14.66 -5.70 -17.63
C GLU A 290 -14.21 -5.54 -16.17
N PHE A 291 -14.97 -4.82 -15.34
CA PHE A 291 -14.59 -4.45 -13.98
C PHE A 291 -14.13 -5.66 -13.17
N GLU A 292 -14.94 -6.69 -13.04
CA GLU A 292 -14.62 -7.88 -12.24
C GLU A 292 -13.42 -8.66 -12.81
N ALA A 293 -13.34 -8.80 -14.13
CA ALA A 293 -12.20 -9.47 -14.78
C ALA A 293 -10.87 -8.75 -14.47
N LEU A 294 -10.88 -7.42 -14.43
CA LEU A 294 -9.73 -6.61 -14.05
C LEU A 294 -9.41 -6.75 -12.56
N LEU A 295 -10.42 -6.85 -11.68
CA LEU A 295 -10.19 -7.11 -10.25
C LEU A 295 -9.45 -8.42 -10.03
N HIS A 296 -9.90 -9.50 -10.69
CA HIS A 296 -9.27 -10.82 -10.58
C HIS A 296 -7.83 -10.84 -11.08
N GLN A 297 -7.49 -10.02 -12.05
CA GLN A 297 -6.14 -9.96 -12.59
C GLN A 297 -5.20 -9.09 -11.76
N LEU A 298 -5.69 -7.96 -11.21
CA LEU A 298 -4.84 -6.92 -10.65
C LEU A 298 -4.84 -6.87 -9.11
N TYR A 299 -5.98 -7.16 -8.45
CA TYR A 299 -6.14 -6.93 -7.02
C TYR A 299 -6.42 -8.19 -6.20
N VAL A 300 -7.16 -9.16 -6.74
CA VAL A 300 -7.42 -10.43 -6.05
C VAL A 300 -6.13 -11.13 -5.64
N PRO A 301 -5.07 -11.21 -6.48
CA PRO A 301 -3.82 -11.86 -6.07
C PRO A 301 -3.16 -11.25 -4.83
N LEU A 302 -3.18 -9.92 -4.67
CA LEU A 302 -2.71 -9.28 -3.45
C LEU A 302 -3.59 -9.63 -2.24
N TRP A 303 -4.91 -9.62 -2.42
CA TRP A 303 -5.84 -9.95 -1.35
C TRP A 303 -5.66 -11.41 -0.89
N GLU A 304 -5.52 -12.37 -1.81
CA GLU A 304 -5.24 -13.77 -1.51
C GLU A 304 -3.91 -13.94 -0.75
N ALA A 305 -2.87 -13.26 -1.19
CA ALA A 305 -1.56 -13.31 -0.53
C ALA A 305 -1.62 -12.75 0.90
N GLU A 306 -2.41 -11.70 1.15
CA GLU A 306 -2.61 -11.14 2.49
C GLU A 306 -3.44 -12.06 3.38
N GLN A 307 -4.44 -12.74 2.82
CA GLN A 307 -5.30 -13.67 3.58
C GLN A 307 -4.60 -15.03 3.84
N GLY A 308 -3.58 -15.37 3.06
CA GLY A 308 -2.93 -16.69 3.09
C GLY A 308 -3.84 -17.84 2.62
N LYS A 309 -4.88 -17.52 1.83
CA LYS A 309 -5.86 -18.47 1.26
C LYS A 309 -6.31 -17.98 -0.11
N SER A 310 -6.60 -18.92 -1.01
CA SER A 310 -7.18 -18.56 -2.32
C SER A 310 -8.65 -18.12 -2.17
N ALA A 311 -9.11 -17.29 -3.11
CA ALA A 311 -10.51 -16.86 -3.20
C ALA A 311 -11.46 -18.06 -3.36
N ALA A 312 -11.04 -19.09 -4.11
CA ALA A 312 -11.80 -20.33 -4.29
C ALA A 312 -11.94 -21.13 -2.98
N GLU A 313 -10.88 -21.22 -2.18
CA GLU A 313 -10.92 -21.90 -0.87
C GLU A 313 -11.83 -21.19 0.13
N GLN A 314 -11.94 -19.88 0.06
CA GLN A 314 -12.83 -19.12 0.92
C GLN A 314 -14.31 -19.41 0.61
N ILE A 315 -14.67 -19.54 -0.67
CA ILE A 315 -16.05 -19.91 -1.09
C ILE A 315 -16.35 -21.37 -0.72
N GLY A 316 -15.42 -22.29 -1.01
CA GLY A 316 -15.61 -23.73 -0.77
C GLY A 316 -15.61 -24.17 0.69
N SER A 317 -15.13 -23.34 1.63
CA SER A 317 -15.12 -23.66 3.05
C SER A 317 -16.48 -23.46 3.75
N MET A 318 -17.53 -23.12 3.01
CA MET A 318 -18.90 -22.85 3.52
C MET A 318 -19.95 -23.85 2.99
N GLU A 319 -19.59 -24.80 2.10
CA GLU A 319 -20.40 -25.97 1.78
C GLU A 319 -20.16 -27.11 2.82
#